data_061c13c9ba60baff6d67c21485593422
#
_entry.id   061c13c9ba60baff6d67c21485593422
#
_cell.length_a   1.000
_cell.length_b   1.000
_cell.length_c   1.000
_cell.angle_alpha   90.00
_cell.angle_beta   90.00
_cell.angle_gamma   90.00
#
_symmetry.space_group_name_H-M   'P 1'
#
loop_
_entity.id
_entity.type
_entity.pdbx_description
1 polymer ?
#
loop_
_entity_poly.entity_id
_entity_poly.type
_entity_poly.pdbx_seq_one_letter_code
_entity_poly.pdbx_strand_id
1 'polypeptide(L)'
;MSNALAKKDIYLDLSIDDDGFDFATSIDDALAQAEAELVVLNETVESIKELKPQCDKLDYILAASSGALCGVIDIFLVGKPGESPIGDITDKWFANRTMDFAKLCHPDKKEFDSLDSALRFLEKEFKVPYDQTGLGDAGRAVFGMNAKNHHFKSLAHNPSLLGLFFSILDQFSNTSHFISDGQLISLQQADDKWELQGGNIPSKLFCGFVNWFGHLMSDVSGSNSSAKAGNRGMGIPSPLWTWTNDIIAIKAKLGLSVTDTDKAMNELALEIFEKGYDTRFQTAQAIPVFLNELLVRLIYAVRRLYRYFTETPKVERSFKLMWKKCEPFSNPTVKRMLTVAHGTFCLVDAGDAVGRALVSGGGTFNVVEFVLRLNVVGVGRFAISLYGETKRAISYGHAKSCLLYTSPSPRD
;
A
#
# COMPACT_ATOMS: atom_id res chain seq x y z
N MET A 1 11.13 16.74 3.42
CA MET A 1 11.51 18.14 3.18
C MET A 1 11.30 18.88 4.49
N SER A 2 12.37 19.02 5.25
CA SER A 2 12.41 19.81 6.49
C SER A 2 12.87 21.21 6.09
N ASN A 3 11.93 22.10 5.83
CA ASN A 3 12.25 23.53 5.85
C ASN A 3 11.97 24.03 7.25
N ALA A 4 13.02 24.13 8.01
CA ALA A 4 13.06 24.89 9.22
C ALA A 4 12.57 26.31 8.92
N LEU A 5 11.46 26.71 9.55
CA LEU A 5 11.16 28.10 9.75
C LEU A 5 12.33 28.67 10.56
N ALA A 6 13.22 29.35 9.89
CA ALA A 6 14.34 30.03 10.53
C ALA A 6 13.74 31.00 11.53
N LYS A 7 14.07 30.80 12.80
CA LYS A 7 13.85 31.73 13.88
C LYS A 7 14.62 33.00 13.51
N LYS A 8 13.93 33.99 12.98
CA LYS A 8 14.49 35.31 12.79
C LYS A 8 14.14 36.05 14.08
N ASP A 9 15.07 36.08 15.02
CA ASP A 9 14.96 36.94 16.17
C ASP A 9 15.08 38.38 15.66
N ILE A 10 14.00 39.12 15.67
CA ILE A 10 13.98 40.53 15.29
C ILE A 10 14.26 41.31 16.57
N TYR A 11 15.47 41.80 16.69
CA TYR A 11 15.83 42.77 17.74
C TYR A 11 15.61 44.17 17.20
N LEU A 12 14.71 44.92 17.79
CA LEU A 12 14.67 46.38 17.63
C LEU A 12 15.82 46.94 18.48
N ASP A 13 16.94 47.25 17.89
CA ASP A 13 18.02 48.00 18.54
C ASP A 13 17.73 49.48 18.39
N LEU A 14 17.12 50.05 19.42
CA LEU A 14 16.94 51.48 19.56
C LEU A 14 18.21 52.09 20.18
N SER A 15 19.30 52.19 19.39
CA SER A 15 20.43 53.02 19.78
C SER A 15 20.07 54.48 19.53
N ILE A 16 19.85 55.22 20.62
CA ILE A 16 19.74 56.67 20.56
C ILE A 16 21.18 57.25 20.55
N ASP A 17 21.71 57.43 19.36
CA ASP A 17 22.93 58.22 19.18
C ASP A 17 22.56 59.70 19.13
N ASP A 18 23.25 60.48 19.91
CA ASP A 18 22.95 61.88 20.25
C ASP A 18 23.29 62.92 19.14
N ASP A 19 23.64 62.42 17.93
CA ASP A 19 24.01 63.25 16.77
C ASP A 19 22.96 63.17 15.66
N GLY A 20 21.94 64.02 15.75
CA GLY A 20 21.03 64.31 14.62
C GLY A 20 20.02 63.26 14.30
N PHE A 21 19.14 62.95 15.26
CA PHE A 21 18.00 62.06 15.09
C PHE A 21 17.03 62.65 14.05
N ASP A 22 17.06 62.14 12.82
CA ASP A 22 16.04 62.41 11.82
C ASP A 22 14.78 61.54 12.11
N PHE A 23 13.89 62.13 12.92
CA PHE A 23 12.68 61.47 13.36
C PHE A 23 11.77 61.00 12.20
N ALA A 24 11.83 61.65 11.05
CA ALA A 24 11.05 61.30 9.89
C ALA A 24 11.58 59.99 9.22
N THR A 25 12.90 59.87 9.02
CA THR A 25 13.54 58.66 8.45
C THR A 25 13.35 57.47 9.38
N SER A 26 13.43 57.66 10.68
CA SER A 26 13.20 56.63 11.69
C SER A 26 11.75 56.12 11.73
N ILE A 27 10.77 56.99 11.48
CA ILE A 27 9.36 56.60 11.41
C ILE A 27 9.07 55.83 10.11
N ASP A 28 9.61 56.27 8.98
CA ASP A 28 9.44 55.62 7.69
C ASP A 28 10.07 54.24 7.71
N ASP A 29 11.25 54.06 8.30
CA ASP A 29 11.90 52.76 8.47
C ASP A 29 11.09 51.85 9.40
N ALA A 30 10.56 52.35 10.51
CA ALA A 30 9.70 51.58 11.42
C ALA A 30 8.39 51.18 10.76
N LEU A 31 7.78 52.03 9.93
CA LEU A 31 6.59 51.72 9.15
C LEU A 31 6.87 50.64 8.10
N ALA A 32 7.97 50.74 7.36
CA ALA A 32 8.38 49.75 6.38
C ALA A 32 8.65 48.37 7.01
N GLN A 33 9.26 48.37 8.20
CA GLN A 33 9.47 47.16 8.98
C GLN A 33 8.15 46.54 9.45
N ALA A 34 7.24 47.34 9.97
CA ALA A 34 5.90 46.90 10.40
C ALA A 34 5.08 46.34 9.23
N GLU A 35 5.14 46.95 8.04
CA GLU A 35 4.49 46.45 6.83
C GLU A 35 5.08 45.10 6.41
N ALA A 36 6.40 44.95 6.45
CA ALA A 36 7.08 43.69 6.15
C ALA A 36 6.67 42.55 7.13
N GLU A 37 6.59 42.87 8.41
CA GLU A 37 6.12 41.94 9.45
C GLU A 37 4.66 41.54 9.23
N LEU A 38 3.78 42.50 8.89
CA LEU A 38 2.39 42.21 8.56
C LEU A 38 2.24 41.26 7.34
N VAL A 39 3.07 41.42 6.34
CA VAL A 39 3.09 40.50 5.18
C VAL A 39 3.46 39.11 5.63
N VAL A 40 4.54 38.93 6.39
CA VAL A 40 4.99 37.62 6.90
C VAL A 40 3.92 37.00 7.82
N LEU A 41 3.29 37.81 8.68
CA LEU A 41 2.22 37.36 9.57
C LEU A 41 1.00 36.88 8.76
N ASN A 42 0.59 37.62 7.74
CA ASN A 42 -0.51 37.23 6.87
C ASN A 42 -0.21 35.94 6.10
N GLU A 43 0.97 35.80 5.56
CA GLU A 43 1.40 34.56 4.90
C GLU A 43 1.39 33.37 5.87
N THR A 44 1.84 33.58 7.10
CA THR A 44 1.82 32.55 8.16
C THR A 44 0.39 32.18 8.54
N VAL A 45 -0.50 33.15 8.72
CA VAL A 45 -1.93 32.93 9.02
C VAL A 45 -2.61 32.15 7.87
N GLU A 46 -2.34 32.51 6.62
CA GLU A 46 -2.89 31.78 5.47
C GLU A 46 -2.36 30.35 5.40
N SER A 47 -1.07 30.12 5.63
CA SER A 47 -0.50 28.78 5.69
C SER A 47 -1.12 27.90 6.78
N ILE A 48 -1.43 28.48 7.94
CA ILE A 48 -2.14 27.79 9.03
C ILE A 48 -3.58 27.47 8.65
N LYS A 49 -4.28 28.39 7.98
CA LYS A 49 -5.63 28.15 7.48
C LYS A 49 -5.65 27.03 6.45
N GLU A 50 -4.63 26.94 5.58
CA GLU A 50 -4.48 25.85 4.61
C GLU A 50 -4.29 24.47 5.27
N LEU A 51 -3.71 24.39 6.46
CA LEU A 51 -3.59 23.15 7.22
C LEU A 51 -4.90 22.72 7.90
N LYS A 52 -5.88 23.61 8.07
CA LYS A 52 -7.12 23.31 8.78
C LYS A 52 -8.16 22.68 7.88
N PRO A 53 -8.68 21.46 8.18
CA PRO A 53 -9.80 20.90 7.44
C PRO A 53 -11.06 21.74 7.63
N GLN A 54 -11.76 21.99 6.55
CA GLN A 54 -13.03 22.74 6.53
C GLN A 54 -14.21 21.80 6.28
N CYS A 55 -14.32 20.74 7.10
CA CYS A 55 -15.44 19.81 7.06
C CYS A 55 -16.66 20.39 7.78
N ASP A 56 -17.83 20.30 7.18
CA ASP A 56 -19.11 20.50 7.85
C ASP A 56 -19.75 19.16 8.26
N LYS A 57 -20.90 19.22 8.93
CA LYS A 57 -21.62 18.02 9.38
C LYS A 57 -21.98 17.07 8.22
N LEU A 58 -22.34 17.64 7.07
CA LEU A 58 -22.73 16.84 5.91
C LEU A 58 -21.51 16.15 5.25
N ASP A 59 -20.32 16.78 5.29
CA ASP A 59 -19.08 16.14 4.82
C ASP A 59 -18.79 14.88 5.64
N TYR A 60 -18.95 14.93 6.97
CA TYR A 60 -18.75 13.74 7.84
C TYR A 60 -19.80 12.66 7.61
N ILE A 61 -21.08 13.02 7.47
CA ILE A 61 -22.16 12.07 7.20
C ILE A 61 -21.91 11.35 5.86
N LEU A 62 -21.61 12.11 4.82
CA LEU A 62 -21.38 11.53 3.49
C LEU A 62 -20.12 10.66 3.44
N ALA A 63 -19.05 11.07 4.14
CA ALA A 63 -17.85 10.26 4.25
C ALA A 63 -18.13 8.94 5.01
N ALA A 64 -18.80 9.00 6.14
CA ALA A 64 -19.19 7.81 6.91
C ALA A 64 -20.14 6.90 6.12
N SER A 65 -21.12 7.47 5.42
CA SER A 65 -22.03 6.70 4.56
C SER A 65 -21.31 6.01 3.41
N SER A 66 -20.32 6.67 2.77
CA SER A 66 -19.47 6.05 1.75
C SER A 66 -18.69 4.88 2.33
N GLY A 67 -18.06 5.05 3.49
CA GLY A 67 -17.34 3.98 4.18
C GLY A 67 -18.23 2.80 4.53
N ALA A 68 -19.40 3.06 5.11
CA ALA A 68 -20.37 2.02 5.44
C ALA A 68 -20.86 1.26 4.21
N LEU A 69 -21.21 1.96 3.13
CA LEU A 69 -21.61 1.35 1.86
C LEU A 69 -20.51 0.43 1.30
N CYS A 70 -19.28 0.92 1.25
CA CYS A 70 -18.15 0.15 0.73
C CYS A 70 -17.78 -1.03 1.66
N GLY A 71 -17.94 -0.90 2.98
CA GLY A 71 -17.83 -2.01 3.93
C GLY A 71 -18.88 -3.09 3.68
N VAL A 72 -20.13 -2.72 3.40
CA VAL A 72 -21.19 -3.66 3.00
C VAL A 72 -20.85 -4.34 1.66
N ILE A 73 -20.35 -3.58 0.68
CA ILE A 73 -19.87 -4.15 -0.59
C ILE A 73 -18.76 -5.18 -0.33
N ASP A 74 -17.82 -4.87 0.56
CA ASP A 74 -16.75 -5.79 0.93
C ASP A 74 -17.30 -7.09 1.51
N ILE A 75 -18.17 -7.02 2.51
CA ILE A 75 -18.78 -8.17 3.18
C ILE A 75 -19.48 -9.12 2.20
N PHE A 76 -20.27 -8.57 1.26
CA PHE A 76 -21.12 -9.38 0.39
C PHE A 76 -20.47 -9.73 -0.96
N LEU A 77 -19.56 -8.93 -1.47
CA LEU A 77 -19.00 -9.11 -2.80
C LEU A 77 -17.51 -9.51 -2.78
N VAL A 78 -16.77 -9.20 -1.74
CA VAL A 78 -15.41 -9.72 -1.52
C VAL A 78 -15.44 -10.92 -0.59
N GLY A 79 -15.93 -10.77 0.64
CA GLY A 79 -16.11 -11.86 1.59
C GLY A 79 -14.79 -12.57 1.92
N LYS A 80 -14.66 -13.83 1.57
CA LYS A 80 -13.43 -14.63 1.76
C LYS A 80 -12.99 -15.35 0.49
N PRO A 81 -11.73 -15.81 0.42
CA PRO A 81 -11.24 -16.56 -0.75
C PRO A 81 -12.13 -17.76 -1.08
N GLY A 82 -12.45 -17.94 -2.37
CA GLY A 82 -13.29 -19.03 -2.86
C GLY A 82 -14.79 -18.80 -2.74
N GLU A 83 -15.26 -17.74 -2.06
CA GLU A 83 -16.66 -17.33 -1.95
C GLU A 83 -16.87 -15.87 -2.41
N SER A 84 -15.98 -15.35 -3.27
CA SER A 84 -15.86 -13.93 -3.63
C SER A 84 -16.29 -13.67 -5.07
N PRO A 85 -17.46 -13.04 -5.33
CA PRO A 85 -17.84 -12.61 -6.68
C PRO A 85 -16.84 -11.63 -7.32
N ILE A 86 -16.29 -10.69 -6.54
CA ILE A 86 -15.22 -9.79 -7.02
C ILE A 86 -13.92 -10.57 -7.21
N GLY A 87 -13.63 -11.57 -6.37
CA GLY A 87 -12.50 -12.47 -6.54
C GLY A 87 -12.54 -13.22 -7.88
N ASP A 88 -13.71 -13.68 -8.30
CA ASP A 88 -13.87 -14.32 -9.61
C ASP A 88 -13.56 -13.36 -10.77
N ILE A 89 -13.89 -12.07 -10.61
CA ILE A 89 -13.57 -11.03 -11.61
C ILE A 89 -12.06 -10.80 -11.65
N THR A 90 -11.42 -10.69 -10.49
CA THR A 90 -9.96 -10.50 -10.42
C THR A 90 -9.22 -11.71 -10.95
N ASP A 91 -9.66 -12.94 -10.66
CA ASP A 91 -9.09 -14.17 -11.21
C ASP A 91 -9.12 -14.20 -12.75
N LYS A 92 -10.26 -13.85 -13.34
CA LYS A 92 -10.39 -13.74 -14.81
C LYS A 92 -9.50 -12.65 -15.37
N TRP A 93 -9.40 -11.52 -14.68
CA TRP A 93 -8.55 -10.41 -15.10
C TRP A 93 -7.07 -10.83 -15.13
N PHE A 94 -6.59 -11.48 -14.06
CA PHE A 94 -5.22 -11.99 -14.00
C PHE A 94 -4.97 -13.06 -15.07
N ALA A 95 -5.89 -14.00 -15.28
CA ALA A 95 -5.79 -15.01 -16.34
C ALA A 95 -5.63 -14.37 -17.72
N ASN A 96 -6.44 -13.36 -18.03
CA ASN A 96 -6.33 -12.64 -19.30
C ASN A 96 -4.98 -11.90 -19.42
N ARG A 97 -4.51 -11.24 -18.36
CA ARG A 97 -3.19 -10.56 -18.37
C ARG A 97 -2.04 -11.53 -18.54
N THR A 98 -2.11 -12.72 -17.94
CA THR A 98 -1.12 -13.76 -18.14
C THR A 98 -1.09 -14.26 -19.59
N MET A 99 -2.24 -14.45 -20.22
CA MET A 99 -2.32 -14.80 -21.64
C MET A 99 -1.77 -13.70 -22.55
N ASP A 100 -2.10 -12.42 -22.27
CA ASP A 100 -1.56 -11.26 -23.00
C ASP A 100 -0.03 -11.19 -22.87
N PHE A 101 0.51 -11.44 -21.67
CA PHE A 101 1.94 -11.47 -21.41
C PHE A 101 2.62 -12.62 -22.16
N ALA A 102 2.04 -13.81 -22.13
CA ALA A 102 2.55 -14.95 -22.89
C ALA A 102 2.59 -14.66 -24.40
N LYS A 103 1.53 -14.05 -24.95
CA LYS A 103 1.50 -13.60 -26.35
C LYS A 103 2.61 -12.57 -26.65
N LEU A 104 2.84 -11.63 -25.72
CA LEU A 104 3.90 -10.62 -25.89
C LEU A 104 5.29 -11.25 -25.94
N CYS A 105 5.53 -12.26 -25.10
CA CYS A 105 6.82 -12.97 -24.99
C CYS A 105 7.04 -14.00 -26.11
N HIS A 106 5.97 -14.48 -26.77
CA HIS A 106 6.10 -15.46 -27.85
C HIS A 106 6.75 -14.84 -29.10
N PRO A 107 7.79 -15.46 -29.71
CA PRO A 107 8.50 -14.87 -30.87
C PRO A 107 7.56 -14.49 -32.02
N ASP A 108 6.58 -15.35 -32.32
CA ASP A 108 5.61 -15.14 -33.40
C ASP A 108 4.36 -14.39 -32.95
N LYS A 109 4.32 -13.86 -31.70
CA LYS A 109 3.17 -13.20 -31.08
C LYS A 109 1.87 -14.02 -31.20
N LYS A 110 1.99 -15.34 -31.12
CA LYS A 110 0.89 -16.29 -31.25
C LYS A 110 -0.10 -16.12 -30.11
N GLU A 111 -1.39 -16.19 -30.41
CA GLU A 111 -2.44 -16.31 -29.41
C GLU A 111 -2.47 -17.72 -28.81
N PHE A 112 -2.76 -17.79 -27.52
CA PHE A 112 -2.89 -19.05 -26.81
C PHE A 112 -4.37 -19.42 -26.68
N ASP A 113 -4.71 -20.65 -27.00
CA ASP A 113 -6.09 -21.16 -26.99
C ASP A 113 -6.64 -21.32 -25.56
N SER A 114 -5.76 -21.39 -24.57
CA SER A 114 -6.12 -21.57 -23.18
C SER A 114 -5.05 -20.99 -22.24
N LEU A 115 -5.49 -20.67 -21.00
CA LEU A 115 -4.56 -20.27 -19.94
C LEU A 115 -3.49 -21.34 -19.69
N ASP A 116 -3.86 -22.61 -19.71
CA ASP A 116 -2.94 -23.75 -19.52
C ASP A 116 -1.80 -23.75 -20.53
N SER A 117 -2.11 -23.52 -21.82
CA SER A 117 -1.09 -23.45 -22.87
C SER A 117 -0.16 -22.25 -22.70
N ALA A 118 -0.69 -21.10 -22.25
CA ALA A 118 0.09 -19.90 -21.96
C ALA A 118 1.03 -20.12 -20.76
N LEU A 119 0.53 -20.73 -19.68
CA LEU A 119 1.32 -21.06 -18.49
C LEU A 119 2.49 -21.99 -18.82
N ARG A 120 2.24 -23.09 -19.52
CA ARG A 120 3.31 -24.01 -19.94
C ARG A 120 4.38 -23.35 -20.79
N PHE A 121 4.00 -22.39 -21.63
CA PHE A 121 4.97 -21.62 -22.40
C PHE A 121 5.82 -20.73 -21.48
N LEU A 122 5.19 -19.97 -20.57
CA LEU A 122 5.89 -19.06 -19.66
C LEU A 122 6.80 -19.81 -18.67
N GLU A 123 6.33 -20.93 -18.09
CA GLU A 123 7.12 -21.78 -17.20
C GLU A 123 8.36 -22.36 -17.91
N LYS A 124 8.24 -22.64 -19.21
CA LYS A 124 9.37 -23.12 -20.02
C LYS A 124 10.36 -22.02 -20.35
N GLU A 125 9.86 -20.80 -20.62
CA GLU A 125 10.66 -19.65 -21.03
C GLU A 125 11.37 -18.99 -19.84
N PHE A 126 10.64 -18.79 -18.72
CA PHE A 126 11.13 -18.09 -17.54
C PHE A 126 11.37 -19.04 -16.36
N LYS A 127 12.42 -19.83 -16.46
CA LYS A 127 12.76 -20.79 -15.42
C LYS A 127 13.47 -20.13 -14.27
N VAL A 128 13.11 -20.51 -13.04
CA VAL A 128 13.85 -20.25 -11.82
C VAL A 128 14.26 -21.56 -11.15
N PRO A 129 15.35 -21.63 -10.36
CA PRO A 129 15.89 -22.88 -9.83
C PRO A 129 14.98 -23.65 -8.87
N TYR A 130 13.74 -23.28 -8.78
CA TYR A 130 12.75 -23.96 -7.97
C TYR A 130 11.52 -24.31 -8.80
N ASP A 131 11.46 -25.55 -9.25
CA ASP A 131 10.24 -26.19 -9.70
C ASP A 131 9.97 -27.41 -8.81
N GLN A 132 8.70 -27.69 -8.50
CA GLN A 132 8.26 -28.85 -7.70
C GLN A 132 8.88 -30.17 -8.17
N THR A 133 9.17 -30.28 -9.46
CA THR A 133 9.76 -31.46 -10.07
C THR A 133 11.19 -31.72 -9.64
N GLY A 134 11.94 -30.71 -9.21
CA GLY A 134 13.34 -30.82 -8.78
C GLY A 134 13.53 -31.38 -7.38
N LEU A 135 12.55 -31.25 -6.49
CA LEU A 135 12.64 -31.75 -5.11
C LEU A 135 12.05 -33.16 -4.91
N GLY A 136 11.21 -33.62 -5.83
CA GLY A 136 10.61 -34.96 -5.79
C GLY A 136 9.91 -35.29 -4.47
N ASP A 137 9.86 -36.58 -4.13
CA ASP A 137 9.25 -37.06 -2.89
C ASP A 137 10.02 -36.64 -1.61
N ALA A 138 11.32 -36.36 -1.72
CA ALA A 138 12.15 -35.92 -0.60
C ALA A 138 11.75 -34.53 -0.10
N GLY A 139 11.46 -33.57 -1.00
CA GLY A 139 10.99 -32.24 -0.61
C GLY A 139 9.63 -32.25 0.07
N ARG A 140 8.76 -33.16 -0.35
CA ARG A 140 7.44 -33.38 0.29
C ARG A 140 7.58 -34.01 1.67
N ALA A 141 8.39 -35.05 1.77
CA ALA A 141 8.53 -35.82 3.01
C ALA A 141 9.29 -35.03 4.11
N VAL A 142 10.32 -34.28 3.74
CA VAL A 142 11.21 -33.61 4.72
C VAL A 142 10.75 -32.21 5.07
N PHE A 143 10.20 -31.43 4.11
CA PHE A 143 9.90 -30.02 4.31
C PHE A 143 8.40 -29.69 4.19
N GLY A 144 7.54 -30.69 4.09
CA GLY A 144 6.10 -30.52 4.01
C GLY A 144 5.66 -29.66 2.80
N MET A 145 6.45 -29.63 1.72
CA MET A 145 6.12 -28.86 0.53
C MET A 145 5.13 -29.60 -0.35
N ASN A 146 4.14 -28.89 -0.88
CA ASN A 146 3.11 -29.44 -1.74
C ASN A 146 2.61 -28.38 -2.73
N ALA A 147 1.74 -28.78 -3.65
CA ALA A 147 1.18 -27.89 -4.67
C ALA A 147 0.41 -26.68 -4.13
N LYS A 148 0.00 -26.66 -2.85
CA LYS A 148 -0.74 -25.55 -2.26
C LYS A 148 0.16 -24.51 -1.56
N ASN A 149 1.36 -24.92 -1.14
CA ASN A 149 2.19 -24.07 -0.27
C ASN A 149 3.58 -23.75 -0.83
N HIS A 150 4.01 -24.38 -1.92
CA HIS A 150 5.36 -24.16 -2.44
C HIS A 150 5.62 -22.72 -2.86
N HIS A 151 4.64 -22.03 -3.47
CA HIS A 151 4.79 -20.60 -3.80
C HIS A 151 5.01 -19.73 -2.57
N PHE A 152 4.37 -20.04 -1.43
CA PHE A 152 4.60 -19.30 -0.20
C PHE A 152 5.94 -19.63 0.43
N LYS A 153 6.29 -20.91 0.52
CA LYS A 153 7.54 -21.35 1.15
C LYS A 153 8.78 -20.94 0.37
N SER A 154 8.75 -20.96 -0.95
CA SER A 154 9.88 -20.61 -1.82
C SER A 154 10.07 -19.09 -1.89
N LEU A 155 11.28 -18.60 -1.53
CA LEU A 155 11.60 -17.20 -1.59
C LEU A 155 11.63 -16.64 -3.02
N ALA A 156 11.98 -17.45 -4.01
CA ALA A 156 11.97 -17.04 -5.42
C ALA A 156 10.58 -16.67 -5.94
N HIS A 157 9.51 -17.16 -5.32
CA HIS A 157 8.11 -16.84 -5.67
C HIS A 157 7.54 -15.66 -4.88
N ASN A 158 8.30 -15.10 -3.93
CA ASN A 158 7.82 -13.95 -3.16
C ASN A 158 7.89 -12.67 -4.01
N PRO A 159 6.78 -11.93 -4.19
CA PRO A 159 6.76 -10.65 -4.90
C PRO A 159 7.30 -9.51 -4.01
N SER A 160 8.54 -9.66 -3.56
CA SER A 160 9.26 -8.72 -2.70
C SER A 160 10.68 -8.45 -3.22
N LEU A 161 11.34 -7.40 -2.74
CA LEU A 161 12.74 -7.14 -3.07
C LEU A 161 13.66 -8.27 -2.58
N LEU A 162 13.32 -8.89 -1.46
CA LEU A 162 14.09 -10.02 -0.95
C LEU A 162 13.84 -11.28 -1.80
N GLY A 163 12.61 -11.50 -2.26
CA GLY A 163 12.28 -12.55 -3.22
C GLY A 163 13.07 -12.41 -4.52
N LEU A 164 13.15 -11.20 -5.07
CA LEU A 164 14.02 -10.90 -6.22
C LEU A 164 15.48 -11.21 -5.92
N PHE A 165 16.00 -10.77 -4.76
CA PHE A 165 17.37 -11.05 -4.36
C PHE A 165 17.67 -12.56 -4.29
N PHE A 166 16.82 -13.33 -3.61
CA PHE A 166 17.00 -14.79 -3.51
C PHE A 166 16.83 -15.48 -4.84
N SER A 167 15.88 -15.06 -5.69
CA SER A 167 15.73 -15.62 -7.03
C SER A 167 16.98 -15.42 -7.88
N ILE A 168 17.58 -14.22 -7.86
CA ILE A 168 18.84 -13.95 -8.57
C ILE A 168 19.99 -14.78 -7.97
N LEU A 169 20.11 -14.82 -6.63
CA LEU A 169 21.13 -15.61 -5.95
C LEU A 169 21.03 -17.08 -6.31
N ASP A 170 19.82 -17.64 -6.30
CA ASP A 170 19.53 -19.02 -6.65
C ASP A 170 19.93 -19.36 -8.09
N GLN A 171 19.63 -18.45 -9.02
CA GLN A 171 20.02 -18.59 -10.43
C GLN A 171 21.55 -18.52 -10.61
N PHE A 172 22.28 -17.75 -9.78
CA PHE A 172 23.75 -17.70 -9.84
C PHE A 172 24.41 -18.91 -9.21
N SER A 173 23.86 -19.42 -8.12
CA SER A 173 24.48 -20.47 -7.32
C SER A 173 23.93 -21.87 -7.60
N ASN A 174 22.97 -21.99 -8.49
CA ASN A 174 22.22 -23.21 -8.75
C ASN A 174 21.66 -23.84 -7.47
N THR A 175 21.08 -22.98 -6.63
CA THR A 175 20.44 -23.34 -5.35
C THR A 175 18.96 -23.00 -5.36
N SER A 176 18.24 -23.39 -4.34
CA SER A 176 16.92 -22.87 -4.02
C SER A 176 16.82 -22.58 -2.54
N HIS A 177 16.25 -21.42 -2.22
CA HIS A 177 16.03 -20.98 -0.83
C HIS A 177 14.55 -20.96 -0.50
N PHE A 178 14.20 -21.51 0.66
CA PHE A 178 12.82 -21.52 1.14
C PHE A 178 12.73 -21.48 2.66
N ILE A 179 11.56 -21.10 3.18
CA ILE A 179 11.27 -21.08 4.60
C ILE A 179 10.41 -22.28 4.96
N SER A 180 10.85 -23.05 5.98
CA SER A 180 10.05 -24.09 6.62
C SER A 180 10.32 -24.12 8.10
N ASP A 181 9.27 -24.19 8.91
CA ASP A 181 9.31 -24.25 10.37
C ASP A 181 10.17 -23.15 11.02
N GLY A 182 10.08 -21.94 10.46
CA GLY A 182 10.86 -20.80 10.92
C GLY A 182 12.35 -20.84 10.60
N GLN A 183 12.77 -21.71 9.66
CA GLN A 183 14.17 -21.84 9.25
C GLN A 183 14.35 -21.50 7.78
N LEU A 184 15.45 -20.80 7.47
CA LEU A 184 15.90 -20.61 6.09
C LEU A 184 16.68 -21.84 5.65
N ILE A 185 16.19 -22.52 4.64
CA ILE A 185 16.77 -23.72 4.07
C ILE A 185 17.33 -23.39 2.70
N SER A 186 18.54 -23.89 2.40
CA SER A 186 19.17 -23.79 1.09
C SER A 186 19.45 -25.20 0.56
N LEU A 187 18.98 -25.49 -0.63
CA LEU A 187 19.21 -26.76 -1.30
C LEU A 187 19.99 -26.53 -2.59
N GLN A 188 21.01 -27.38 -2.81
CA GLN A 188 21.70 -27.44 -4.09
C GLN A 188 20.83 -28.18 -5.11
N GLN A 189 20.66 -27.59 -6.28
CA GLN A 189 19.98 -28.27 -7.39
C GLN A 189 20.88 -29.36 -8.00
N ALA A 190 20.29 -30.50 -8.33
CA ALA A 190 21.05 -31.62 -8.88
C ALA A 190 21.45 -31.44 -10.36
N ASP A 191 20.76 -30.55 -11.09
CA ASP A 191 20.96 -30.29 -12.49
C ASP A 191 21.56 -28.90 -12.73
N ASP A 192 22.68 -28.82 -13.48
CA ASP A 192 23.32 -27.55 -13.88
C ASP A 192 22.55 -26.77 -14.99
N LYS A 193 21.23 -26.97 -15.07
CA LYS A 193 20.39 -26.41 -16.15
C LYS A 193 20.05 -24.92 -16.01
N TRP A 194 20.51 -24.28 -14.95
CA TRP A 194 20.09 -22.94 -14.54
C TRP A 194 21.15 -21.87 -14.79
N GLU A 195 22.05 -22.12 -15.73
CA GLU A 195 23.09 -21.13 -16.03
C GLU A 195 22.46 -19.83 -16.56
N LEU A 196 22.67 -18.75 -15.83
CA LEU A 196 22.23 -17.42 -16.25
C LEU A 196 22.90 -17.01 -17.55
N GLN A 197 22.10 -16.72 -18.56
CA GLN A 197 22.56 -16.19 -19.81
C GLN A 197 23.12 -14.78 -19.65
N GLY A 198 24.17 -14.45 -20.42
CA GLY A 198 24.79 -13.12 -20.43
C GLY A 198 26.31 -13.18 -20.40
N GLY A 199 26.95 -12.35 -21.19
CA GLY A 199 28.42 -12.30 -21.31
C GLY A 199 29.12 -11.56 -20.16
N ASN A 200 28.37 -10.86 -19.30
CA ASN A 200 28.91 -10.09 -18.17
C ASN A 200 27.91 -10.06 -17.00
N ILE A 201 28.36 -9.64 -15.82
CA ILE A 201 27.53 -9.59 -14.60
C ILE A 201 26.25 -8.74 -14.75
N PRO A 202 26.27 -7.51 -15.32
CA PRO A 202 25.05 -6.74 -15.54
C PRO A 202 24.03 -7.46 -16.41
N SER A 203 24.47 -8.12 -17.50
CA SER A 203 23.56 -8.92 -18.36
C SER A 203 22.96 -10.11 -17.60
N LYS A 204 23.76 -10.80 -16.80
CA LYS A 204 23.29 -11.91 -15.96
C LYS A 204 22.26 -11.44 -14.92
N LEU A 205 22.50 -10.31 -14.26
CA LEU A 205 21.53 -9.71 -13.31
C LEU A 205 20.22 -9.33 -14.01
N PHE A 206 20.32 -8.74 -15.20
CA PHE A 206 19.13 -8.42 -16.00
C PHE A 206 18.34 -9.66 -16.39
N CYS A 207 19.01 -10.70 -16.88
CA CYS A 207 18.37 -11.99 -17.20
C CYS A 207 17.73 -12.61 -15.96
N GLY A 208 18.41 -12.57 -14.82
CA GLY A 208 17.87 -13.06 -13.56
C GLY A 208 16.60 -12.31 -13.11
N PHE A 209 16.57 -10.99 -13.28
CA PHE A 209 15.35 -10.19 -13.04
C PHE A 209 14.23 -10.58 -14.02
N VAL A 210 14.52 -10.70 -15.31
CA VAL A 210 13.52 -11.05 -16.33
C VAL A 210 12.93 -12.44 -16.06
N ASN A 211 13.77 -13.41 -15.73
CA ASN A 211 13.31 -14.76 -15.37
C ASN A 211 12.41 -14.73 -14.12
N TRP A 212 12.82 -14.04 -13.06
CA TRP A 212 11.99 -13.90 -11.86
C TRP A 212 10.64 -13.25 -12.17
N PHE A 213 10.64 -12.12 -12.88
CA PHE A 213 9.41 -11.41 -13.22
C PHE A 213 8.49 -12.24 -14.11
N GLY A 214 9.06 -12.89 -15.16
CA GLY A 214 8.32 -13.75 -16.06
C GLY A 214 7.73 -14.98 -15.35
N HIS A 215 8.47 -15.55 -14.40
CA HIS A 215 8.00 -16.65 -13.57
C HIS A 215 6.84 -16.21 -12.65
N LEU A 216 6.95 -15.05 -11.98
CA LEU A 216 5.83 -14.50 -11.21
C LEU A 216 4.59 -14.24 -12.09
N MET A 217 4.80 -13.80 -13.33
CA MET A 217 3.69 -13.60 -14.28
C MET A 217 3.05 -14.90 -14.73
N SER A 218 3.77 -16.04 -14.74
CA SER A 218 3.18 -17.35 -14.99
C SER A 218 2.32 -17.80 -13.81
N ASP A 219 2.81 -17.59 -12.59
CA ASP A 219 2.16 -18.10 -11.38
C ASP A 219 1.00 -17.26 -10.87
N VAL A 220 0.96 -15.95 -11.23
CA VAL A 220 -0.03 -15.03 -10.69
C VAL A 220 -1.47 -15.44 -10.96
N SER A 221 -1.74 -16.10 -12.07
CA SER A 221 -3.08 -16.58 -12.42
C SER A 221 -3.47 -17.90 -11.74
N GLY A 222 -2.52 -18.53 -11.06
CA GLY A 222 -2.66 -19.81 -10.38
C GLY A 222 -2.24 -21.01 -11.22
N SER A 223 -1.44 -21.89 -10.63
CA SER A 223 -0.95 -23.11 -11.31
C SER A 223 -2.06 -24.14 -11.50
N ASN A 224 -2.09 -24.78 -12.68
CA ASN A 224 -3.07 -25.79 -13.01
C ASN A 224 -2.93 -27.12 -12.24
N SER A 225 -1.77 -27.38 -11.64
CA SER A 225 -1.52 -28.64 -10.91
C SER A 225 -2.43 -28.84 -9.69
N SER A 226 -3.01 -27.75 -9.16
CA SER A 226 -4.01 -27.80 -8.08
C SER A 226 -5.45 -27.56 -8.54
N ALA A 227 -5.67 -27.17 -9.78
CA ALA A 227 -6.97 -26.89 -10.37
C ALA A 227 -7.64 -28.18 -10.89
N LYS A 228 -8.04 -29.09 -10.00
CA LYS A 228 -9.10 -30.05 -10.36
C LYS A 228 -10.41 -29.29 -10.45
N ALA A 229 -11.21 -29.59 -11.48
CA ALA A 229 -12.48 -28.96 -11.83
C ALA A 229 -13.16 -28.17 -10.71
N GLY A 230 -13.14 -26.85 -10.82
CA GLY A 230 -13.80 -25.94 -9.86
C GLY A 230 -12.91 -25.42 -8.72
N ASN A 231 -11.68 -25.89 -8.55
CA ASN A 231 -10.77 -25.33 -7.56
C ASN A 231 -9.88 -24.24 -8.19
N ARG A 232 -9.89 -23.09 -7.57
CA ARG A 232 -8.94 -21.99 -7.83
C ARG A 232 -7.52 -22.47 -7.54
N GLY A 233 -6.65 -22.56 -8.54
CA GLY A 233 -5.22 -22.83 -8.33
C GLY A 233 -4.58 -21.76 -7.44
N MET A 234 -3.50 -22.11 -6.73
CA MET A 234 -2.76 -21.15 -5.89
C MET A 234 -1.95 -20.22 -6.78
N GLY A 235 -2.14 -18.91 -6.61
CA GLY A 235 -1.33 -17.88 -7.25
C GLY A 235 -0.08 -17.54 -6.44
N ILE A 236 0.57 -16.44 -6.81
CA ILE A 236 1.69 -15.91 -6.01
C ILE A 236 1.20 -15.40 -4.65
N PRO A 237 2.02 -15.51 -3.60
CA PRO A 237 1.67 -15.03 -2.28
C PRO A 237 1.34 -13.54 -2.27
N SER A 238 0.43 -13.14 -1.39
CA SER A 238 0.11 -11.74 -1.19
C SER A 238 1.32 -10.98 -0.60
N PRO A 239 1.73 -9.83 -1.18
CA PRO A 239 2.79 -8.99 -0.62
C PRO A 239 2.56 -8.56 0.83
N LEU A 240 1.30 -8.51 1.28
CA LEU A 240 0.95 -8.18 2.67
C LEU A 240 1.30 -9.29 3.67
N TRP A 241 1.68 -10.50 3.21
CA TRP A 241 2.01 -11.62 4.07
C TRP A 241 3.42 -12.18 3.86
N THR A 242 4.05 -11.93 2.69
CA THR A 242 5.40 -12.42 2.38
C THR A 242 6.48 -11.82 3.28
N TRP A 243 6.23 -10.66 3.91
CA TRP A 243 7.17 -10.08 4.87
C TRP A 243 7.50 -11.01 6.05
N THR A 244 6.62 -11.97 6.39
CA THR A 244 6.90 -12.97 7.42
C THR A 244 8.06 -13.88 7.01
N ASN A 245 8.12 -14.28 5.74
CA ASN A 245 9.26 -15.00 5.17
C ASN A 245 10.51 -14.11 5.15
N ASP A 246 10.35 -12.86 4.72
CA ASP A 246 11.45 -11.90 4.60
C ASP A 246 12.14 -11.67 5.95
N ILE A 247 11.38 -11.51 7.05
CA ILE A 247 11.94 -11.39 8.41
C ILE A 247 12.74 -12.61 8.79
N ILE A 248 12.22 -13.82 8.59
CA ILE A 248 12.93 -15.06 8.93
C ILE A 248 14.21 -15.17 8.11
N ALA A 249 14.14 -14.90 6.79
CA ALA A 249 15.32 -14.96 5.91
C ALA A 249 16.40 -13.94 6.32
N ILE A 250 16.02 -12.70 6.64
CA ILE A 250 16.94 -11.66 7.10
C ILE A 250 17.57 -12.06 8.43
N LYS A 251 16.79 -12.49 9.43
CA LYS A 251 17.29 -12.93 10.72
C LYS A 251 18.29 -14.09 10.57
N ALA A 252 17.95 -15.09 9.77
CA ALA A 252 18.82 -16.23 9.51
C ALA A 252 20.15 -15.81 8.86
N LYS A 253 20.13 -14.91 7.85
CA LYS A 253 21.35 -14.42 7.19
C LYS A 253 22.21 -13.53 8.08
N LEU A 254 21.62 -12.81 9.01
CA LEU A 254 22.33 -11.96 9.98
C LEU A 254 22.76 -12.72 11.25
N GLY A 255 22.47 -14.02 11.36
CA GLY A 255 22.76 -14.82 12.56
C GLY A 255 21.91 -14.42 13.79
N LEU A 256 20.76 -13.79 13.55
CA LEU A 256 19.82 -13.39 14.62
C LEU A 256 18.85 -14.54 14.93
N SER A 257 18.41 -14.64 16.18
CA SER A 257 17.43 -15.64 16.58
C SER A 257 16.05 -15.37 15.99
N VAL A 258 15.43 -16.39 15.41
CA VAL A 258 14.01 -16.38 15.02
C VAL A 258 13.19 -16.65 16.28
N THR A 259 12.27 -15.75 16.63
CA THR A 259 11.43 -15.85 17.81
C THR A 259 10.21 -16.75 17.56
N ASP A 260 9.55 -17.21 18.63
CA ASP A 260 8.31 -17.98 18.49
C ASP A 260 7.18 -17.13 17.87
N THR A 261 7.19 -15.82 18.09
CA THR A 261 6.27 -14.90 17.43
C THR A 261 6.50 -14.85 15.92
N ASP A 262 7.75 -14.81 15.44
CA ASP A 262 8.05 -14.83 14.01
C ASP A 262 7.53 -16.13 13.37
N LYS A 263 7.72 -17.27 14.04
CA LYS A 263 7.24 -18.58 13.57
C LYS A 263 5.71 -18.61 13.52
N ALA A 264 5.04 -18.22 14.60
CA ALA A 264 3.58 -18.21 14.67
C ALA A 264 2.96 -17.30 13.61
N MET A 265 3.56 -16.12 13.35
CA MET A 265 3.10 -15.24 12.28
C MET A 265 3.33 -15.83 10.89
N ASN A 266 4.43 -16.51 10.67
CA ASN A 266 4.71 -17.18 9.40
C ASN A 266 3.78 -18.38 9.15
N GLU A 267 3.51 -19.19 10.18
CA GLU A 267 2.54 -20.29 10.13
C GLU A 267 1.13 -19.78 9.83
N LEU A 268 0.70 -18.71 10.49
CA LEU A 268 -0.59 -18.07 10.21
C LEU A 268 -0.67 -17.57 8.76
N ALA A 269 0.38 -16.91 8.27
CA ALA A 269 0.44 -16.41 6.89
C ALA A 269 0.40 -17.56 5.87
N LEU A 270 1.09 -18.68 6.16
CA LEU A 270 1.04 -19.89 5.35
C LEU A 270 -0.36 -20.49 5.32
N GLU A 271 -1.02 -20.63 6.48
CA GLU A 271 -2.38 -21.18 6.56
C GLU A 271 -3.39 -20.33 5.81
N ILE A 272 -3.29 -19.00 5.91
CA ILE A 272 -4.13 -18.06 5.16
C ILE A 272 -3.90 -18.22 3.66
N PHE A 273 -2.64 -18.34 3.24
CA PHE A 273 -2.30 -18.56 1.84
C PHE A 273 -2.90 -19.89 1.33
N GLU A 274 -2.72 -21.00 2.05
CA GLU A 274 -3.30 -22.31 1.69
C GLU A 274 -4.82 -22.32 1.58
N LYS A 275 -5.49 -21.38 2.26
CA LYS A 275 -6.94 -21.14 2.16
C LYS A 275 -7.32 -20.17 1.03
N GLY A 276 -6.37 -19.76 0.19
CA GLY A 276 -6.62 -19.01 -1.03
C GLY A 276 -6.38 -17.50 -0.95
N TYR A 277 -5.78 -17.00 0.13
CA TYR A 277 -5.41 -15.58 0.24
C TYR A 277 -4.10 -15.33 -0.52
N ASP A 278 -4.19 -15.19 -1.82
CA ASP A 278 -3.10 -14.83 -2.72
C ASP A 278 -3.21 -13.37 -3.22
N THR A 279 -2.30 -12.94 -4.10
CA THR A 279 -2.30 -11.59 -4.69
C THR A 279 -3.59 -11.24 -5.42
N ARG A 280 -4.29 -12.23 -6.01
CA ARG A 280 -5.56 -12.01 -6.72
C ARG A 280 -6.67 -11.64 -5.74
N PHE A 281 -6.75 -12.34 -4.61
CA PHE A 281 -7.73 -12.03 -3.57
C PHE A 281 -7.40 -10.70 -2.88
N GLN A 282 -6.12 -10.41 -2.62
CA GLN A 282 -5.71 -9.08 -2.14
C GLN A 282 -6.15 -7.97 -3.09
N THR A 283 -6.06 -8.21 -4.42
CA THR A 283 -6.55 -7.24 -5.42
C THR A 283 -8.07 -7.09 -5.34
N ALA A 284 -8.81 -8.17 -5.10
CA ALA A 284 -10.26 -8.09 -4.87
C ALA A 284 -10.59 -7.21 -3.64
N GLN A 285 -9.85 -7.34 -2.55
CA GLN A 285 -9.98 -6.49 -1.36
C GLN A 285 -9.67 -5.01 -1.63
N ALA A 286 -8.78 -4.71 -2.57
CA ALA A 286 -8.45 -3.33 -2.93
C ALA A 286 -9.59 -2.60 -3.65
N ILE A 287 -10.49 -3.32 -4.32
CA ILE A 287 -11.58 -2.71 -5.13
C ILE A 287 -12.55 -1.88 -4.28
N PRO A 288 -13.17 -2.37 -3.19
CA PRO A 288 -14.05 -1.55 -2.37
C PRO A 288 -13.32 -0.41 -1.66
N VAL A 289 -12.04 -0.58 -1.33
CA VAL A 289 -11.20 0.48 -0.75
C VAL A 289 -10.98 1.62 -1.75
N PHE A 290 -10.66 1.28 -3.00
CA PHE A 290 -10.52 2.24 -4.09
C PHE A 290 -11.86 2.93 -4.41
N LEU A 291 -12.96 2.17 -4.45
CA LEU A 291 -14.30 2.72 -4.65
C LEU A 291 -14.67 3.73 -3.57
N ASN A 292 -14.40 3.42 -2.30
CA ASN A 292 -14.60 4.34 -1.18
C ASN A 292 -13.83 5.65 -1.37
N GLU A 293 -12.57 5.55 -1.76
CA GLU A 293 -11.73 6.73 -2.02
C GLU A 293 -12.26 7.58 -3.19
N LEU A 294 -12.67 6.93 -4.27
CA LEU A 294 -13.25 7.60 -5.43
C LEU A 294 -14.57 8.31 -5.09
N LEU A 295 -15.47 7.65 -4.36
CA LEU A 295 -16.75 8.21 -3.94
C LEU A 295 -16.57 9.45 -3.06
N VAL A 296 -15.70 9.39 -2.06
CA VAL A 296 -15.42 10.53 -1.18
C VAL A 296 -14.89 11.72 -1.97
N ARG A 297 -13.94 11.49 -2.88
CA ARG A 297 -13.36 12.55 -3.73
C ARG A 297 -14.39 13.16 -4.66
N LEU A 298 -15.22 12.32 -5.28
CA LEU A 298 -16.30 12.75 -6.17
C LEU A 298 -17.35 13.58 -5.40
N ILE A 299 -17.82 13.08 -4.26
CA ILE A 299 -18.79 13.78 -3.40
C ILE A 299 -18.25 15.15 -2.99
N TYR A 300 -16.99 15.21 -2.54
CA TYR A 300 -16.34 16.46 -2.20
C TYR A 300 -16.33 17.42 -3.41
N ALA A 301 -15.81 16.99 -4.55
CA ALA A 301 -15.70 17.82 -5.75
C ALA A 301 -17.05 18.36 -6.18
N VAL A 302 -18.08 17.53 -6.26
CA VAL A 302 -19.45 17.93 -6.65
C VAL A 302 -20.03 18.95 -5.66
N ARG A 303 -19.91 18.70 -4.37
CA ARG A 303 -20.42 19.63 -3.34
C ARG A 303 -19.70 20.97 -3.37
N ARG A 304 -18.38 20.98 -3.52
CA ARG A 304 -17.59 22.24 -3.59
C ARG A 304 -17.86 22.98 -4.91
N LEU A 305 -18.07 22.26 -5.99
CA LEU A 305 -18.45 22.85 -7.27
C LEU A 305 -19.84 23.52 -7.17
N TYR A 306 -20.82 22.85 -6.58
CA TYR A 306 -22.13 23.44 -6.31
C TYR A 306 -22.02 24.73 -5.48
N ARG A 307 -21.28 24.70 -4.36
CA ARG A 307 -21.03 25.90 -3.53
C ARG A 307 -20.32 27.00 -4.32
N TYR A 308 -19.33 26.64 -5.13
CA TYR A 308 -18.64 27.62 -5.97
C TYR A 308 -19.61 28.38 -6.88
N PHE A 309 -20.53 27.70 -7.53
CA PHE A 309 -21.50 28.34 -8.42
C PHE A 309 -22.61 29.09 -7.67
N THR A 310 -22.93 28.74 -6.46
CA THR A 310 -23.97 29.42 -5.65
C THR A 310 -23.43 30.61 -4.87
N GLU A 311 -22.23 30.51 -4.33
CA GLU A 311 -21.66 31.50 -3.40
C GLU A 311 -20.71 32.50 -4.07
N THR A 312 -20.11 32.16 -5.23
CA THR A 312 -19.15 33.04 -5.91
C THR A 312 -19.85 33.92 -6.95
N PRO A 313 -19.73 35.25 -6.87
CA PRO A 313 -20.29 36.17 -7.84
C PRO A 313 -19.80 35.87 -9.27
N LYS A 314 -20.65 36.02 -10.27
CA LYS A 314 -20.30 35.68 -11.67
C LYS A 314 -19.04 36.38 -12.16
N VAL A 315 -18.82 37.61 -11.71
CA VAL A 315 -17.67 38.46 -12.15
C VAL A 315 -16.34 37.89 -11.61
N GLU A 316 -16.34 37.22 -10.45
CA GLU A 316 -15.15 36.66 -9.81
C GLU A 316 -14.85 35.22 -10.23
N ARG A 317 -15.74 34.60 -11.03
CA ARG A 317 -15.59 33.20 -11.42
C ARG A 317 -14.44 33.04 -12.42
N SER A 318 -13.48 32.19 -12.06
CA SER A 318 -12.38 31.78 -12.94
C SER A 318 -12.08 30.30 -12.74
N PHE A 319 -11.51 29.66 -13.76
CA PHE A 319 -11.12 28.25 -13.69
C PHE A 319 -10.09 28.01 -12.56
N LYS A 320 -9.14 28.91 -12.38
CA LYS A 320 -8.12 28.83 -11.31
C LYS A 320 -8.75 28.85 -9.92
N LEU A 321 -9.71 29.74 -9.68
CA LEU A 321 -10.42 29.85 -8.39
C LEU A 321 -11.33 28.62 -8.17
N MET A 322 -12.02 28.16 -9.21
CA MET A 322 -12.83 26.95 -9.16
C MET A 322 -11.97 25.75 -8.79
N TRP A 323 -10.85 25.54 -9.46
CA TRP A 323 -9.95 24.43 -9.17
C TRP A 323 -9.40 24.50 -7.75
N LYS A 324 -8.93 25.67 -7.30
CA LYS A 324 -8.44 25.87 -5.91
C LYS A 324 -9.49 25.49 -4.86
N LYS A 325 -10.79 25.78 -5.13
CA LYS A 325 -11.90 25.48 -4.19
C LYS A 325 -12.38 24.02 -4.23
N CYS A 326 -12.28 23.38 -5.42
CA CYS A 326 -12.91 22.06 -5.68
C CYS A 326 -11.90 20.92 -5.76
N GLU A 327 -10.59 21.18 -5.72
CA GLU A 327 -9.51 20.20 -5.89
C GLU A 327 -9.63 19.06 -4.86
N PRO A 328 -9.80 17.78 -5.31
CA PRO A 328 -10.10 16.67 -4.41
C PRO A 328 -8.87 15.82 -4.00
N PHE A 329 -7.64 16.18 -4.38
CA PHE A 329 -6.46 15.32 -4.19
C PHE A 329 -5.61 15.70 -2.98
N SER A 330 -5.20 16.97 -2.86
CA SER A 330 -4.25 17.45 -1.85
C SER A 330 -4.92 18.13 -0.65
N ASN A 331 -6.22 18.40 -0.74
CA ASN A 331 -6.97 19.20 0.21
C ASN A 331 -7.08 18.54 1.60
N PRO A 332 -6.78 19.25 2.70
CA PRO A 332 -6.90 18.73 4.07
C PRO A 332 -8.32 18.25 4.42
N THR A 333 -9.35 18.89 3.86
CA THR A 333 -10.75 18.51 4.07
C THR A 333 -11.03 17.11 3.49
N VAL A 334 -10.55 16.85 2.27
CA VAL A 334 -10.68 15.53 1.65
C VAL A 334 -9.91 14.48 2.43
N LYS A 335 -8.69 14.78 2.89
CA LYS A 335 -7.90 13.86 3.72
C LYS A 335 -8.64 13.49 5.01
N ARG A 336 -9.28 14.45 5.66
CA ARG A 336 -10.12 14.21 6.84
C ARG A 336 -11.34 13.36 6.50
N MET A 337 -12.05 13.66 5.41
CA MET A 337 -13.18 12.86 4.95
C MET A 337 -12.77 11.41 4.63
N LEU A 338 -11.63 11.20 3.95
CA LEU A 338 -11.08 9.89 3.67
C LEU A 338 -10.75 9.11 4.94
N THR A 339 -10.18 9.77 5.96
CA THR A 339 -9.91 9.12 7.25
C THR A 339 -11.20 8.63 7.91
N VAL A 340 -12.25 9.44 7.91
CA VAL A 340 -13.56 9.05 8.44
C VAL A 340 -14.17 7.89 7.62
N ALA A 341 -14.13 7.99 6.30
CA ALA A 341 -14.69 6.97 5.41
C ALA A 341 -13.97 5.63 5.56
N HIS A 342 -12.62 5.61 5.54
CA HIS A 342 -11.86 4.39 5.75
C HIS A 342 -12.00 3.84 7.18
N GLY A 343 -12.12 4.70 8.19
CA GLY A 343 -12.41 4.29 9.56
C GLY A 343 -13.78 3.60 9.67
N THR A 344 -14.81 4.18 9.06
CA THR A 344 -16.15 3.57 9.05
C THR A 344 -16.18 2.26 8.24
N PHE A 345 -15.49 2.22 7.09
CA PHE A 345 -15.30 1.00 6.32
C PHE A 345 -14.71 -0.11 7.19
N CYS A 346 -13.58 0.16 7.86
CA CYS A 346 -12.93 -0.83 8.72
C CYS A 346 -13.80 -1.28 9.91
N LEU A 347 -14.60 -0.39 10.48
CA LEU A 347 -15.52 -0.76 11.57
C LEU A 347 -16.61 -1.73 11.11
N VAL A 348 -17.18 -1.52 9.92
CA VAL A 348 -18.21 -2.38 9.34
C VAL A 348 -17.62 -3.74 8.97
N ASP A 349 -16.49 -3.74 8.26
CA ASP A 349 -15.80 -4.94 7.83
C ASP A 349 -15.28 -5.78 9.02
N ALA A 350 -14.56 -5.17 9.96
CA ALA A 350 -14.06 -5.85 11.16
C ALA A 350 -15.21 -6.38 12.04
N GLY A 351 -16.33 -5.67 12.12
CA GLY A 351 -17.52 -6.12 12.84
C GLY A 351 -18.07 -7.43 12.28
N ASP A 352 -18.21 -7.56 10.97
CA ASP A 352 -18.61 -8.81 10.29
C ASP A 352 -17.56 -9.91 10.49
N ALA A 353 -16.28 -9.59 10.27
CA ALA A 353 -15.17 -10.54 10.44
C ALA A 353 -15.11 -11.14 11.85
N VAL A 354 -15.27 -10.31 12.90
CA VAL A 354 -15.36 -10.78 14.31
C VAL A 354 -16.58 -11.67 14.52
N GLY A 355 -17.75 -11.25 14.05
CA GLY A 355 -18.99 -12.02 14.21
C GLY A 355 -18.86 -13.41 13.57
N ARG A 356 -18.32 -13.51 12.37
CA ARG A 356 -18.12 -14.78 11.66
C ARG A 356 -17.01 -15.63 12.27
N ALA A 357 -15.93 -15.02 12.77
CA ALA A 357 -14.88 -15.74 13.49
C ALA A 357 -15.39 -16.41 14.77
N LEU A 358 -16.30 -15.77 15.50
CA LEU A 358 -16.95 -16.34 16.68
C LEU A 358 -17.91 -17.48 16.31
N VAL A 359 -18.71 -17.30 15.25
CA VAL A 359 -19.64 -18.34 14.77
C VAL A 359 -18.88 -19.57 14.28
N SER A 360 -17.84 -19.38 13.46
CA SER A 360 -17.05 -20.48 12.90
C SER A 360 -16.25 -21.24 13.97
N GLY A 361 -15.87 -20.56 15.06
CA GLY A 361 -15.18 -21.16 16.20
C GLY A 361 -16.07 -21.77 17.26
N GLY A 362 -17.39 -21.86 17.04
CA GLY A 362 -18.34 -22.43 18.02
C GLY A 362 -18.37 -21.66 19.34
N GLY A 363 -18.15 -20.35 19.32
CA GLY A 363 -18.08 -19.46 20.48
C GLY A 363 -16.64 -19.14 20.90
N THR A 364 -15.63 -19.82 20.37
CA THR A 364 -14.22 -19.43 20.49
C THR A 364 -13.79 -18.60 19.28
N PHE A 365 -12.81 -17.71 19.45
CA PHE A 365 -12.38 -16.83 18.38
C PHE A 365 -11.47 -17.58 17.38
N ASN A 366 -11.93 -17.72 16.15
CA ASN A 366 -11.16 -18.31 15.06
C ASN A 366 -10.33 -17.23 14.33
N VAL A 367 -9.03 -17.14 14.67
CA VAL A 367 -8.12 -16.11 14.13
C VAL A 367 -7.99 -16.21 12.60
N VAL A 368 -7.94 -17.42 12.06
CA VAL A 368 -7.77 -17.64 10.61
C VAL A 368 -9.00 -17.16 9.85
N GLU A 369 -10.22 -17.51 10.30
CA GLU A 369 -11.47 -17.03 9.68
C GLU A 369 -11.58 -15.51 9.80
N PHE A 370 -11.17 -14.92 10.92
CA PHE A 370 -11.10 -13.47 11.09
C PHE A 370 -10.22 -12.81 10.04
N VAL A 371 -8.98 -13.28 9.88
CA VAL A 371 -8.02 -12.68 8.93
C VAL A 371 -8.43 -12.90 7.47
N LEU A 372 -9.03 -14.05 7.13
CA LEU A 372 -9.52 -14.33 5.78
C LEU A 372 -10.66 -13.39 5.35
N ARG A 373 -11.43 -12.88 6.31
CA ARG A 373 -12.55 -11.97 6.06
C ARG A 373 -12.20 -10.51 6.21
N LEU A 374 -11.28 -10.19 7.13
CA LEU A 374 -10.83 -8.82 7.35
C LEU A 374 -10.19 -8.25 6.08
N ASN A 375 -10.66 -7.10 5.63
CA ASN A 375 -10.03 -6.39 4.52
C ASN A 375 -8.72 -5.72 4.98
N VAL A 376 -7.63 -6.48 4.90
CA VAL A 376 -6.30 -6.02 5.35
C VAL A 376 -5.81 -4.82 4.55
N VAL A 377 -6.20 -4.72 3.26
CA VAL A 377 -5.89 -3.55 2.41
C VAL A 377 -6.60 -2.30 2.95
N GLY A 378 -7.87 -2.44 3.35
CA GLY A 378 -8.65 -1.36 3.97
C GLY A 378 -8.05 -0.89 5.29
N VAL A 379 -7.66 -1.83 6.16
CA VAL A 379 -6.99 -1.53 7.44
C VAL A 379 -5.68 -0.78 7.19
N GLY A 380 -4.85 -1.25 6.26
CA GLY A 380 -3.59 -0.58 5.89
C GLY A 380 -3.83 0.84 5.35
N ARG A 381 -4.85 1.01 4.50
CA ARG A 381 -5.21 2.32 3.95
C ARG A 381 -5.73 3.28 5.02
N PHE A 382 -6.52 2.77 5.97
CA PHE A 382 -6.97 3.56 7.13
C PHE A 382 -5.79 3.99 8.01
N ALA A 383 -4.87 3.10 8.33
CA ALA A 383 -3.67 3.41 9.11
C ALA A 383 -2.83 4.52 8.46
N ILE A 384 -2.62 4.47 7.13
CA ILE A 384 -1.93 5.52 6.38
C ILE A 384 -2.68 6.86 6.46
N SER A 385 -4.02 6.83 6.33
CA SER A 385 -4.85 8.04 6.44
C SER A 385 -4.79 8.65 7.83
N LEU A 386 -4.87 7.82 8.87
CA LEU A 386 -4.78 8.23 10.27
C LEU A 386 -3.42 8.84 10.61
N TYR A 387 -2.34 8.22 10.14
CA TYR A 387 -0.98 8.77 10.28
C TYR A 387 -0.86 10.16 9.63
N GLY A 388 -1.37 10.30 8.40
CA GLY A 388 -1.38 11.58 7.68
C GLY A 388 -2.17 12.67 8.42
N GLU A 389 -3.33 12.32 8.99
CA GLU A 389 -4.15 13.24 9.80
C GLU A 389 -3.46 13.63 11.10
N THR A 390 -2.85 12.67 11.80
CA THR A 390 -2.12 12.94 13.05
C THR A 390 -0.94 13.88 12.80
N LYS A 391 -0.13 13.58 11.76
CA LYS A 391 0.99 14.44 11.37
C LYS A 391 0.53 15.87 11.05
N ARG A 392 -0.57 16.03 10.29
CA ARG A 392 -1.14 17.32 9.96
C ARG A 392 -1.64 18.05 11.23
N ALA A 393 -2.32 17.34 12.15
CA ALA A 393 -2.82 17.93 13.40
C ALA A 393 -1.67 18.44 14.29
N ILE A 394 -0.58 17.68 14.36
CA ILE A 394 0.64 18.11 15.08
C ILE A 394 1.24 19.36 14.40
N SER A 395 1.39 19.38 13.07
CA SER A 395 1.90 20.53 12.34
C SER A 395 1.04 21.78 12.53
N TYR A 396 -0.29 21.62 12.52
CA TYR A 396 -1.23 22.70 12.81
C TYR A 396 -1.07 23.22 14.25
N GLY A 397 -0.93 22.32 15.21
CA GLY A 397 -0.71 22.68 16.62
C GLY A 397 0.58 23.47 16.82
N HIS A 398 1.69 23.02 16.22
CA HIS A 398 2.97 23.74 16.28
C HIS A 398 2.88 25.11 15.63
N ALA A 399 2.34 25.23 14.42
CA ALA A 399 2.21 26.50 13.72
C ALA A 399 1.33 27.49 14.51
N LYS A 400 0.23 27.02 15.10
CA LYS A 400 -0.63 27.83 15.96
C LYS A 400 0.09 28.29 17.23
N SER A 401 0.86 27.43 17.88
CA SER A 401 1.62 27.78 19.07
C SER A 401 2.70 28.82 18.74
N CYS A 402 3.45 28.64 17.65
CA CYS A 402 4.43 29.65 17.22
C CYS A 402 3.78 31.03 17.03
N LEU A 403 2.61 31.08 16.40
CA LEU A 403 1.90 32.37 16.17
C LEU A 403 1.43 33.02 17.46
N LEU A 404 1.01 32.23 18.45
CA LEU A 404 0.57 32.76 19.77
C LEU A 404 1.74 33.30 20.60
N TYR A 405 2.95 32.70 20.45
CA TYR A 405 4.14 33.17 21.21
C TYR A 405 4.89 34.30 20.53
N THR A 406 4.64 34.56 19.24
CA THR A 406 5.25 35.67 18.48
C THR A 406 4.35 36.89 18.42
N SER A 407 3.08 36.80 18.85
CA SER A 407 2.20 37.97 18.98
C SER A 407 2.56 38.73 20.25
N PRO A 408 2.78 40.07 20.20
CA PRO A 408 3.01 40.85 21.38
C PRO A 408 1.84 40.69 22.38
N SER A 409 2.19 40.52 23.65
CA SER A 409 1.18 40.45 24.72
C SER A 409 0.34 41.72 24.73
N PRO A 410 -1.00 41.63 24.86
CA PRO A 410 -1.82 42.85 25.01
C PRO A 410 -1.54 43.62 26.30
N ARG A 411 -0.53 43.24 27.07
CA ARG A 411 -0.16 43.85 28.37
C ARG A 411 1.22 44.52 28.36
N ASP A 412 1.94 44.46 27.25
CA ASP A 412 3.19 45.21 27.02
C ASP A 412 2.89 46.38 26.05
#